data_148fdfb0efb315bbb5b6622d9f9c534a
#
_entry.id   148fdfb0efb315bbb5b6622d9f9c534a
#
_cell.length_a   1.000
_cell.length_b   1.000
_cell.length_c   1.000
_cell.angle_alpha   90.00
_cell.angle_beta   90.00
_cell.angle_gamma   90.00
#
_symmetry.space_group_name_H-M   'P 1'
#
loop_
_entity.id
_entity.type
_entity.pdbx_description
1 polymer ?
#
loop_
_entity_poly.entity_id
_entity_poly.type
_entity_poly.pdbx_seq_one_letter_code
_entity_poly.pdbx_strand_id
1 'polypeptide(L)'
;MTITDRDIKRHSLSLDARDGLATYRERIFIPKEMTYLDGNSLGLISVDAERSVLDALESWTLHGVTGLTEASPAWFTLGEQLGAATAHLVGTSAEPFSRVSWGKRRLRRCPGNRPV
;
A
#
# COMPACT_ATOMS: atom_id res chain seq x y z
N MET A 1 -40.58 15.24 0.13
CA MET A 1 -39.63 15.75 1.16
C MET A 1 -38.35 16.07 0.42
N THR A 2 -38.02 17.34 0.28
CA THR A 2 -36.83 17.76 -0.52
C THR A 2 -35.63 17.90 0.43
N ILE A 3 -34.57 17.13 0.15
CA ILE A 3 -33.29 17.22 0.90
C ILE A 3 -32.60 18.49 0.46
N THR A 4 -32.18 19.33 1.41
CA THR A 4 -31.47 20.59 1.15
C THR A 4 -29.96 20.40 1.28
N ASP A 5 -29.16 21.28 0.64
CA ASP A 5 -27.69 21.27 0.78
C ASP A 5 -27.25 21.41 2.24
N ARG A 6 -28.02 22.14 3.05
CA ARG A 6 -27.78 22.26 4.50
C ARG A 6 -27.92 20.92 5.23
N ASP A 7 -28.91 20.11 4.83
CA ASP A 7 -29.12 18.79 5.43
C ASP A 7 -28.01 17.83 5.05
N ILE A 8 -27.56 17.87 3.80
CA ILE A 8 -26.42 17.07 3.32
C ILE A 8 -25.15 17.45 4.08
N LYS A 9 -24.83 18.74 4.19
CA LYS A 9 -23.67 19.23 4.91
C LYS A 9 -23.68 18.83 6.39
N ARG A 10 -24.83 18.98 7.05
CA ARG A 10 -24.98 18.60 8.47
C ARG A 10 -24.78 17.09 8.65
N HIS A 11 -25.30 16.30 7.73
CA HIS A 11 -25.16 14.85 7.78
C HIS A 11 -23.69 14.42 7.58
N SER A 12 -22.98 14.98 6.58
CA SER A 12 -21.57 14.68 6.33
C SER A 12 -20.70 15.02 7.54
N LEU A 13 -20.86 16.21 8.12
CA LEU A 13 -20.13 16.59 9.34
C LEU A 13 -20.39 15.65 10.52
N SER A 14 -21.61 15.14 10.63
CA SER A 14 -21.96 14.17 11.66
C SER A 14 -21.35 12.79 11.42
N LEU A 15 -21.08 12.40 10.16
CA LEU A 15 -20.34 11.19 9.82
C LEU A 15 -18.86 11.36 10.12
N ASP A 16 -18.26 12.47 9.70
CA ASP A 16 -16.85 12.79 9.96
C ASP A 16 -16.53 12.81 11.46
N ALA A 17 -17.43 13.36 12.28
CA ALA A 17 -17.25 13.40 13.73
C ALA A 17 -17.25 12.00 14.41
N ARG A 18 -17.72 10.97 13.73
CA ARG A 18 -17.79 9.59 14.22
C ARG A 18 -16.85 8.65 13.46
N ASP A 19 -16.04 9.17 12.54
CA ASP A 19 -15.13 8.38 11.76
C ASP A 19 -13.96 7.88 12.62
N GLY A 20 -13.93 6.58 12.89
CA GLY A 20 -12.85 5.92 13.63
C GLY A 20 -11.51 5.92 12.88
N LEU A 21 -11.50 6.26 11.58
CA LEU A 21 -10.30 6.35 10.75
C LEU A 21 -9.78 7.78 10.58
N ALA A 22 -10.44 8.78 11.18
CA ALA A 22 -10.08 10.19 11.00
C ALA A 22 -8.61 10.49 11.27
N THR A 23 -8.00 9.83 12.27
CA THR A 23 -6.58 9.99 12.62
C THR A 23 -5.60 9.53 11.53
N TYR A 24 -6.01 8.60 10.66
CA TYR A 24 -5.18 8.16 9.54
C TYR A 24 -4.98 9.23 8.47
N ARG A 25 -5.85 10.25 8.45
CA ARG A 25 -5.70 11.39 7.54
C ARG A 25 -4.37 12.11 7.72
N GLU A 26 -3.85 12.20 8.95
CA GLU A 26 -2.58 12.85 9.27
C GLU A 26 -1.36 12.07 8.75
N ARG A 27 -1.56 10.79 8.40
CA ARG A 27 -0.51 9.94 7.82
C ARG A 27 -0.45 9.99 6.30
N ILE A 28 -1.26 10.79 5.65
CA ILE A 28 -1.35 10.91 4.19
C ILE A 28 -1.03 12.35 3.78
N PHE A 29 -0.16 12.53 2.81
CA PHE A 29 0.13 13.84 2.22
C PHE A 29 -1.02 14.26 1.31
N ILE A 30 -1.91 15.08 1.81
CA ILE A 30 -3.07 15.58 1.06
C ILE A 30 -2.72 16.94 0.49
N PRO A 31 -2.84 17.15 -0.84
CA PRO A 31 -2.62 18.45 -1.45
C PRO A 31 -3.56 19.52 -0.84
N LYS A 32 -3.03 20.71 -0.58
CA LYS A 32 -3.82 21.80 -0.03
C LYS A 32 -4.90 22.22 -1.02
N GLU A 33 -6.06 22.59 -0.52
CA GLU A 33 -7.18 23.13 -1.30
C GLU A 33 -7.70 22.19 -2.40
N MET A 34 -7.43 20.90 -2.30
CA MET A 34 -7.85 19.90 -3.26
C MET A 34 -8.66 18.78 -2.59
N THR A 35 -9.76 18.38 -3.22
CA THR A 35 -10.44 17.14 -2.92
C THR A 35 -9.89 16.06 -3.84
N TYR A 36 -9.10 15.13 -3.29
CA TYR A 36 -8.46 14.07 -4.07
C TYR A 36 -9.36 12.83 -4.11
N LEU A 37 -9.85 12.48 -5.30
CA LEU A 37 -10.77 11.35 -5.52
C LEU A 37 -10.22 10.30 -6.50
N ASP A 38 -8.95 10.42 -6.93
CA ASP A 38 -8.33 9.56 -7.95
C ASP A 38 -7.41 8.48 -7.35
N GLY A 39 -7.74 7.99 -6.17
CA GLY A 39 -6.97 6.96 -5.47
C GLY A 39 -6.90 5.61 -6.19
N ASN A 40 -7.79 5.37 -7.14
CA ASN A 40 -7.79 4.16 -7.99
C ASN A 40 -6.73 4.22 -9.09
N SER A 41 -6.32 5.40 -9.52
CA SER A 41 -5.27 5.61 -10.52
C SER A 41 -3.90 5.73 -9.86
N LEU A 42 -3.76 6.69 -8.95
CA LEU A 42 -2.56 6.90 -8.15
C LEU A 42 -2.96 7.30 -6.73
N GLY A 43 -2.73 6.44 -5.76
CA GLY A 43 -2.95 6.76 -4.35
C GLY A 43 -2.04 7.90 -3.88
N LEU A 44 -2.52 8.69 -2.91
CA LEU A 44 -1.67 9.67 -2.26
C LEU A 44 -0.60 8.96 -1.44
N ILE A 45 0.60 9.53 -1.42
CA ILE A 45 1.72 8.99 -0.64
C ILE A 45 1.44 9.12 0.86
N SER A 46 1.77 8.09 1.63
CA SER A 46 1.75 8.16 3.10
C SER A 46 3.12 8.55 3.65
N VAL A 47 3.13 9.10 4.85
CA VAL A 47 4.36 9.40 5.61
C VAL A 47 5.20 8.12 5.80
N ASP A 48 4.55 6.98 6.03
CA ASP A 48 5.25 5.71 6.19
C ASP A 48 5.91 5.22 4.89
N ALA A 49 5.24 5.41 3.76
CA ALA A 49 5.80 5.06 2.45
C ALA A 49 6.99 5.95 2.09
N GLU A 50 6.88 7.27 2.31
CA GLU A 50 8.00 8.19 2.12
C GLU A 50 9.21 7.75 2.96
N ARG A 51 8.99 7.51 4.26
CA ARG A 51 10.04 7.08 5.16
C ARG A 51 10.71 5.79 4.70
N SER A 52 9.93 4.79 4.30
CA SER A 52 10.48 3.52 3.81
C SER A 52 11.36 3.68 2.57
N VAL A 53 11.02 4.62 1.68
CA VAL A 53 11.85 4.94 0.51
C VAL A 53 13.15 5.62 0.93
N LEU A 54 13.09 6.57 1.84
CA LEU A 54 14.27 7.27 2.37
C LEU A 54 15.21 6.30 3.10
N ASP A 55 14.66 5.42 3.94
CA ASP A 55 15.42 4.38 4.64
C ASP A 55 16.12 3.43 3.65
N ALA A 56 15.46 3.08 2.53
CA ALA A 56 16.08 2.26 1.50
C ALA A 56 17.24 2.98 0.79
N LEU A 57 17.12 4.29 0.51
CA LEU A 57 18.18 5.10 -0.05
C LEU A 57 19.38 5.24 0.91
N GLU A 58 19.11 5.48 2.19
CA GLU A 58 20.14 5.53 3.21
C GLU A 58 20.84 4.18 3.35
N SER A 59 20.09 3.10 3.41
CA SER A 59 20.63 1.74 3.45
C SER A 59 21.54 1.45 2.25
N TRP A 60 21.18 1.92 1.07
CA TRP A 60 22.02 1.77 -0.12
C TRP A 60 23.32 2.57 0.00
N THR A 61 23.27 3.78 0.53
CA THR A 61 24.44 4.62 0.77
C THR A 61 25.43 3.94 1.75
N LEU A 62 24.91 3.31 2.81
CA LEU A 62 25.72 2.70 3.86
C LEU A 62 26.32 1.34 3.44
N HIS A 63 25.54 0.53 2.74
CA HIS A 63 25.89 -0.87 2.49
C HIS A 63 26.37 -1.14 1.05
N GLY A 64 25.96 -0.31 0.07
CA GLY A 64 26.25 -0.64 -1.33
C GLY A 64 25.74 -2.05 -1.68
N VAL A 65 26.58 -2.87 -2.29
CA VAL A 65 26.22 -4.25 -2.69
C VAL A 65 25.97 -5.18 -1.49
N THR A 66 26.56 -4.94 -0.33
CA THR A 66 26.34 -5.80 0.85
C THR A 66 24.94 -5.65 1.42
N GLY A 67 24.21 -4.57 1.08
CA GLY A 67 22.81 -4.39 1.41
C GLY A 67 21.89 -5.52 0.93
N LEU A 68 22.34 -6.28 -0.06
CA LEU A 68 21.61 -7.47 -0.51
C LEU A 68 21.39 -8.49 0.61
N THR A 69 22.36 -8.60 1.54
CA THR A 69 22.33 -9.58 2.65
C THR A 69 22.36 -8.95 4.03
N GLU A 70 22.95 -7.76 4.18
CA GLU A 70 23.26 -7.13 5.47
C GLU A 70 22.30 -5.99 5.83
N ALA A 71 21.55 -5.45 4.87
CA ALA A 71 20.56 -4.43 5.15
C ALA A 71 19.40 -5.00 6.01
N SER A 72 18.68 -4.13 6.69
CA SER A 72 17.49 -4.50 7.47
C SER A 72 16.26 -3.73 6.96
N PRO A 73 15.36 -4.38 6.21
CA PRO A 73 15.40 -5.78 5.76
C PRO A 73 16.44 -6.04 4.68
N ALA A 74 16.98 -7.27 4.62
CA ALA A 74 17.88 -7.68 3.55
C ALA A 74 17.16 -7.63 2.18
N TRP A 75 17.77 -7.02 1.17
CA TRP A 75 17.07 -6.77 -0.10
C TRP A 75 16.74 -8.04 -0.87
N PHE A 76 17.52 -9.12 -0.71
CA PHE A 76 17.22 -10.42 -1.33
C PHE A 76 15.88 -11.01 -0.88
N THR A 77 15.47 -10.74 0.36
CA THR A 77 14.24 -11.28 0.96
C THR A 77 13.11 -10.26 1.01
N LEU A 78 13.36 -8.99 0.64
CA LEU A 78 12.37 -7.91 0.72
C LEU A 78 11.11 -8.22 -0.09
N GLY A 79 11.26 -8.73 -1.31
CA GLY A 79 10.11 -9.10 -2.15
C GLY A 79 9.25 -10.20 -1.54
N GLU A 80 9.87 -11.18 -0.88
CA GLU A 80 9.15 -12.26 -0.19
C GLU A 80 8.41 -11.73 1.04
N GLN A 81 9.05 -10.86 1.82
CA GLN A 81 8.44 -10.23 3.00
C GLN A 81 7.24 -9.36 2.61
N LEU A 82 7.37 -8.54 1.58
CA LEU A 82 6.27 -7.71 1.07
C LEU A 82 5.14 -8.57 0.51
N GLY A 83 5.47 -9.63 -0.23
CA GLY A 83 4.49 -10.59 -0.71
C GLY A 83 3.72 -11.26 0.44
N ALA A 84 4.41 -11.71 1.47
CA ALA A 84 3.79 -12.30 2.65
C ALA A 84 2.89 -11.29 3.40
N ALA A 85 3.34 -10.05 3.54
CA ALA A 85 2.59 -9.00 4.21
C ALA A 85 1.30 -8.60 3.46
N THR A 86 1.29 -8.72 2.13
CA THR A 86 0.13 -8.33 1.30
C THR A 86 -0.80 -9.51 0.97
N ALA A 87 -0.34 -10.73 1.11
CA ALA A 87 -1.08 -11.94 0.72
C ALA A 87 -2.50 -12.01 1.32
N HIS A 88 -2.64 -11.67 2.60
CA HIS A 88 -3.93 -11.68 3.29
C HIS A 88 -4.91 -10.63 2.74
N LEU A 89 -4.44 -9.51 2.21
CA LEU A 89 -5.29 -8.46 1.64
C LEU A 89 -5.97 -8.92 0.34
N VAL A 90 -5.32 -9.82 -0.39
CA VAL A 90 -5.85 -10.36 -1.65
C VAL A 90 -6.40 -11.79 -1.51
N GLY A 91 -6.51 -12.28 -0.26
CA GLY A 91 -7.14 -13.58 0.04
C GLY A 91 -6.32 -14.79 -0.43
N THR A 92 -4.98 -14.70 -0.45
CA THR A 92 -4.10 -15.81 -0.82
C THR A 92 -3.13 -16.16 0.31
N SER A 93 -2.44 -17.31 0.18
CA SER A 93 -1.34 -17.67 1.07
C SER A 93 -0.05 -16.95 0.66
N ALA A 94 0.89 -16.79 1.61
CA ALA A 94 2.17 -16.11 1.38
C ALA A 94 3.07 -16.80 0.33
N GLU A 95 2.92 -18.12 0.14
CA GLU A 95 3.79 -18.93 -0.73
C GLU A 95 3.82 -18.54 -2.22
N PRO A 96 2.68 -18.22 -2.89
CA PRO A 96 2.72 -17.89 -4.31
C PRO A 96 3.30 -16.51 -4.61
N PHE A 97 3.31 -15.59 -3.64
CA PHE A 97 3.85 -14.23 -3.80
C PHE A 97 5.37 -14.17 -3.62
N SER A 98 5.96 -15.12 -2.92
CA SER A 98 7.39 -15.13 -2.62
C SER A 98 8.30 -15.52 -3.79
N ARG A 99 7.74 -15.91 -4.93
CA ARG A 99 8.52 -16.38 -6.09
C ARG A 99 8.49 -15.44 -7.28
N VAL A 100 8.65 -14.15 -7.07
CA VAL A 100 9.13 -13.27 -8.15
C VAL A 100 10.65 -13.39 -8.21
N SER A 101 11.12 -14.57 -8.64
CA SER A 101 12.54 -14.73 -8.94
C SER A 101 12.87 -13.91 -10.19
N TRP A 102 13.76 -12.96 -10.06
CA TRP A 102 14.46 -12.34 -11.17
C TRP A 102 15.09 -13.45 -12.02
N GLY A 103 14.46 -13.76 -13.16
CA GLY A 103 15.12 -14.60 -14.16
C GLY A 103 14.35 -15.77 -14.77
N LYS A 104 13.25 -16.26 -14.20
CA LYS A 104 12.48 -17.32 -14.87
C LYS A 104 10.98 -17.11 -14.68
N ARG A 105 10.38 -16.40 -15.60
CA ARG A 105 8.94 -16.27 -15.75
C ARG A 105 8.33 -17.63 -16.09
N ARG A 106 8.00 -18.45 -15.10
CA ARG A 106 6.96 -19.44 -15.25
C ARG A 106 5.70 -18.87 -14.60
N LEU A 107 4.83 -18.30 -15.42
CA LEU A 107 3.45 -18.10 -15.07
C LEU A 107 2.85 -19.45 -14.70
N ARG A 108 2.87 -19.84 -13.44
CA ARG A 108 2.06 -20.95 -12.97
C ARG A 108 0.63 -20.43 -12.87
N ARG A 109 -0.27 -21.01 -13.65
CA ARG A 109 -1.73 -20.80 -13.56
C ARG A 109 -2.14 -20.97 -12.11
N CYS A 110 -2.90 -20.01 -11.60
CA CYS A 110 -3.61 -20.17 -10.34
C CYS A 110 -4.46 -21.45 -10.42
N PRO A 111 -4.38 -22.38 -9.45
CA PRO A 111 -5.29 -23.52 -9.41
C PRO A 111 -6.67 -23.00 -9.04
N GLY A 112 -7.57 -22.91 -9.99
CA GLY A 112 -8.97 -22.50 -9.73
C GLY A 112 -9.77 -21.98 -10.91
N ASN A 113 -9.16 -21.65 -12.04
CA ASN A 113 -9.91 -21.19 -13.20
C ASN A 113 -10.13 -22.36 -14.17
N ARG A 114 -11.26 -23.08 -14.02
CA ARG A 114 -11.78 -23.98 -15.07
C ARG A 114 -12.46 -23.10 -16.12
N PRO A 115 -12.19 -23.31 -17.43
CA PRO A 115 -13.00 -22.68 -18.47
C PRO A 115 -14.42 -23.25 -18.41
N VAL A 116 -15.40 -22.36 -18.52
CA VAL A 116 -16.80 -22.68 -18.77
C VAL A 116 -16.94 -23.08 -20.23
#